data_fe51aa7d421068ffe5ff4519c490009a
#
_entry.id   fe51aa7d421068ffe5ff4519c490009a
#
_cell.length_a   1.000
_cell.length_b   1.000
_cell.length_c   1.000
_cell.angle_alpha   90.00
_cell.angle_beta   90.00
_cell.angle_gamma   90.00
#
_symmetry.space_group_name_H-M   'P 1'
#
loop_
_entity.id
_entity.type
_entity.pdbx_description
1 polymer ?
#
loop_
_entity_poly.entity_id
_entity_poly.type
_entity_poly.pdbx_seq_one_letter_code
_entity_poly.pdbx_strand_id
1 'polypeptide(L)'
;MDHQLKRTVFALVMALTTMMAWAQGGNAYDQLRENPKKSYGNDCPYPFDNAQLTKAPRGYKPFYISHYSRHGSRYYWNDQLYKELDTLLTKAHDRHQLTAEGEAFYTKFMAAKQELATGVSELTQLGWEQHQRIARIMYNNFTDVFKKGGNVLAIASLSGRCVLSMSAFCQELVQCNPKIEIREQSSRFTLDGVVPTDRQNPVKHRYPRVKPRFEKNRDRFKSDDTLRDRVISRVFTSTEGLPGNLHHIGSNLINLYTSLPNIGHEGMMGNIITDDEIINQWEQSNLGSYSWVFGPQYEMIPILQDIIGKADAVISGNRQRVADLRFGHDTCIGPLTVLMGINGADRDPEDPYEVKDCYQNWQTCKASNIQLIFYKGKKSADILVKCLLNGKEARLPMATDCFPYYKWTDFRQFYEKRISSVK
;
A
#
# COMPACT_ATOMS: atom_id res chain seq x y z
N MET A 1 -49.43 -3.68 -17.47
CA MET A 1 -48.37 -3.24 -16.57
C MET A 1 -47.67 -2.08 -17.24
N ASP A 2 -47.86 -0.89 -16.69
CA ASP A 2 -47.57 0.39 -17.30
C ASP A 2 -46.07 0.58 -17.60
N HIS A 3 -45.75 1.24 -18.70
CA HIS A 3 -44.35 1.50 -19.14
C HIS A 3 -43.57 2.35 -18.10
N GLN A 4 -44.30 3.17 -17.30
CA GLN A 4 -43.70 3.91 -16.17
C GLN A 4 -43.34 3.00 -15.02
N LEU A 5 -44.13 1.99 -14.68
CA LEU A 5 -43.84 1.03 -13.62
C LEU A 5 -42.62 0.19 -13.94
N LYS A 6 -42.44 -0.20 -15.21
CA LYS A 6 -41.21 -0.91 -15.69
C LYS A 6 -39.96 -0.04 -15.59
N ARG A 7 -40.05 1.26 -15.90
CA ARG A 7 -38.91 2.20 -15.76
C ARG A 7 -38.55 2.47 -14.31
N THR A 8 -39.55 2.56 -13.41
CA THR A 8 -39.32 2.78 -11.96
C THR A 8 -38.73 1.51 -11.31
N VAL A 9 -39.22 0.32 -11.67
CA VAL A 9 -38.65 -0.95 -11.20
C VAL A 9 -37.25 -1.16 -11.72
N PHE A 10 -36.98 -0.82 -13.00
CA PHE A 10 -35.62 -0.91 -13.56
C PHE A 10 -34.65 0.09 -12.91
N ALA A 11 -35.11 1.31 -12.62
CA ALA A 11 -34.31 2.30 -11.88
C ALA A 11 -34.08 1.90 -10.42
N LEU A 12 -35.06 1.28 -9.74
CA LEU A 12 -34.91 0.76 -8.39
C LEU A 12 -33.96 -0.46 -8.34
N VAL A 13 -34.08 -1.37 -9.31
CA VAL A 13 -33.17 -2.52 -9.44
C VAL A 13 -31.76 -2.06 -9.77
N MET A 14 -31.58 -1.05 -10.63
CA MET A 14 -30.27 -0.43 -10.88
C MET A 14 -29.72 0.29 -9.66
N ALA A 15 -30.55 0.99 -8.89
CA ALA A 15 -30.14 1.65 -7.65
C ALA A 15 -29.78 0.62 -6.55
N LEU A 16 -30.55 -0.48 -6.44
CA LEU A 16 -30.22 -1.59 -5.54
C LEU A 16 -28.98 -2.38 -5.95
N THR A 17 -28.77 -2.57 -7.26
CA THR A 17 -27.52 -3.22 -7.76
C THR A 17 -26.32 -2.29 -7.62
N THR A 18 -26.48 -0.98 -7.72
CA THR A 18 -25.41 -0.03 -7.40
C THR A 18 -25.12 0.03 -5.90
N MET A 19 -26.13 -0.03 -5.02
CA MET A 19 -25.89 -0.15 -3.57
C MET A 19 -25.25 -1.47 -3.16
N MET A 20 -25.65 -2.62 -3.76
CA MET A 20 -24.98 -3.90 -3.52
C MET A 20 -23.57 -3.98 -4.13
N ALA A 21 -23.25 -3.19 -5.15
CA ALA A 21 -21.91 -3.13 -5.74
C ALA A 21 -20.89 -2.36 -4.87
N TRP A 22 -21.34 -1.60 -3.85
CA TRP A 22 -20.46 -1.02 -2.83
C TRP A 22 -20.03 -2.05 -1.76
N ALA A 23 -20.69 -3.21 -1.71
CA ALA A 23 -20.46 -4.28 -0.74
C ALA A 23 -19.49 -5.39 -1.20
N GLN A 24 -18.69 -5.17 -2.26
CA GLN A 24 -17.66 -6.17 -2.67
C GLN A 24 -16.35 -6.10 -1.90
N GLY A 25 -16.19 -5.16 -0.95
CA GLY A 25 -15.23 -5.30 0.13
C GLY A 25 -16.06 -5.59 1.38
N GLY A 26 -15.98 -6.79 1.97
CA GLY A 26 -16.59 -7.07 3.28
C GLY A 26 -16.21 -5.96 4.27
N ASN A 27 -17.01 -5.80 5.33
CA ASN A 27 -16.70 -4.89 6.43
C ASN A 27 -15.20 -4.98 6.76
N ALA A 28 -14.54 -3.85 6.99
CA ALA A 28 -13.11 -3.81 7.30
C ALA A 28 -12.74 -4.82 8.41
N TYR A 29 -13.57 -4.94 9.43
CA TYR A 29 -13.36 -5.89 10.53
C TYR A 29 -13.48 -7.37 10.12
N ASP A 30 -14.29 -7.72 9.11
CA ASP A 30 -14.34 -9.09 8.59
C ASP A 30 -13.01 -9.45 7.93
N GLN A 31 -12.43 -8.53 7.15
CA GLN A 31 -11.12 -8.71 6.56
C GLN A 31 -9.99 -8.80 7.59
N LEU A 32 -10.09 -8.08 8.72
CA LEU A 32 -9.15 -8.15 9.83
C LEU A 32 -9.24 -9.50 10.56
N ARG A 33 -10.45 -10.05 10.75
CA ARG A 33 -10.63 -11.38 11.34
C ARG A 33 -10.14 -12.51 10.44
N GLU A 34 -10.32 -12.38 9.11
CA GLU A 34 -9.78 -13.33 8.14
C GLU A 34 -8.25 -13.31 8.09
N ASN A 35 -7.65 -12.14 8.25
CA ASN A 35 -6.20 -11.96 8.26
C ASN A 35 -5.81 -10.88 9.27
N PRO A 36 -5.54 -11.26 10.54
CA PRO A 36 -5.17 -10.34 11.60
C PRO A 36 -3.98 -9.43 11.28
N LYS A 37 -3.03 -9.88 10.46
CA LYS A 37 -1.86 -9.07 10.06
C LYS A 37 -2.24 -7.81 9.29
N LYS A 38 -3.45 -7.72 8.71
CA LYS A 38 -3.96 -6.48 8.12
C LYS A 38 -4.09 -5.35 9.16
N SER A 39 -4.32 -5.68 10.44
CA SER A 39 -4.35 -4.68 11.51
C SER A 39 -3.02 -3.98 11.76
N TYR A 40 -1.90 -4.53 11.26
CA TYR A 40 -0.58 -3.90 11.29
C TYR A 40 -0.45 -2.75 10.28
N GLY A 41 -1.52 -2.47 9.52
CA GLY A 41 -1.61 -1.35 8.61
C GLY A 41 -0.54 -1.36 7.54
N ASN A 42 0.20 -0.27 7.41
CA ASN A 42 1.28 -0.17 6.43
C ASN A 42 2.52 -1.03 6.78
N ASP A 43 2.57 -1.65 7.95
CA ASP A 43 3.58 -2.66 8.31
C ASP A 43 3.12 -4.10 8.04
N CYS A 44 1.89 -4.31 7.58
CA CYS A 44 1.43 -5.60 7.10
C CYS A 44 2.34 -6.12 5.97
N PRO A 45 2.85 -7.36 6.04
CA PRO A 45 3.46 -8.01 4.88
C PRO A 45 2.46 -8.15 3.74
N TYR A 46 2.91 -8.20 2.48
CA TYR A 46 2.00 -8.31 1.34
C TYR A 46 1.09 -9.54 1.44
N PRO A 47 -0.25 -9.37 1.43
CA PRO A 47 -1.18 -10.46 1.73
C PRO A 47 -1.44 -11.28 0.50
N PHE A 48 -0.76 -11.78 -0.30
CA PHE A 48 -0.97 -12.58 -1.51
C PHE A 48 -2.36 -13.25 -1.60
N ASP A 49 -3.42 -12.45 -1.52
CA ASP A 49 -4.78 -12.93 -1.67
C ASP A 49 -5.01 -13.44 -3.11
N ASN A 50 -5.58 -14.64 -3.26
CA ASN A 50 -5.91 -15.19 -4.57
C ASN A 50 -7.15 -14.49 -5.14
N ALA A 51 -6.96 -13.48 -5.98
CA ALA A 51 -8.04 -12.82 -6.68
C ALA A 51 -8.22 -13.39 -8.09
N GLN A 52 -9.44 -13.79 -8.43
CA GLN A 52 -9.79 -14.11 -9.82
C GLN A 52 -10.08 -12.79 -10.54
N LEU A 53 -9.36 -12.55 -11.65
CA LEU A 53 -9.57 -11.37 -12.46
C LEU A 53 -10.64 -11.60 -13.53
N THR A 54 -11.49 -10.60 -13.72
CA THR A 54 -12.49 -10.60 -14.80
C THR A 54 -11.80 -10.70 -16.17
N LYS A 55 -12.28 -11.61 -17.00
CA LYS A 55 -11.75 -11.81 -18.36
C LYS A 55 -11.94 -10.55 -19.21
N ALA A 56 -10.98 -10.30 -20.11
CA ALA A 56 -11.08 -9.20 -21.05
C ALA A 56 -12.37 -9.30 -21.92
N PRO A 57 -12.99 -8.16 -22.26
CA PRO A 57 -14.11 -8.15 -23.19
C PRO A 57 -13.73 -8.84 -24.51
N ARG A 58 -14.71 -9.44 -25.16
CA ARG A 58 -14.48 -10.22 -26.40
C ARG A 58 -13.73 -9.40 -27.45
N GLY A 59 -12.60 -9.92 -27.90
CA GLY A 59 -11.77 -9.26 -28.92
C GLY A 59 -10.72 -8.31 -28.40
N TYR A 60 -10.69 -8.04 -27.07
CA TYR A 60 -9.65 -7.25 -26.44
C TYR A 60 -8.52 -8.12 -25.89
N LYS A 61 -7.29 -7.61 -25.96
CA LYS A 61 -6.09 -8.23 -25.39
C LYS A 61 -5.24 -7.20 -24.68
N PRO A 62 -4.63 -7.56 -23.55
CA PRO A 62 -3.69 -6.69 -22.87
C PRO A 62 -2.43 -6.51 -23.74
N PHE A 63 -1.84 -5.30 -23.74
CA PHE A 63 -0.67 -4.98 -24.53
C PHE A 63 0.37 -4.11 -23.81
N TYR A 64 -0.01 -3.45 -22.71
CA TYR A 64 0.88 -2.59 -21.94
C TYR A 64 0.46 -2.56 -20.47
N ILE A 65 1.45 -2.43 -19.56
CA ILE A 65 1.23 -2.31 -18.12
C ILE A 65 1.99 -1.10 -17.59
N SER A 66 1.30 -0.24 -16.83
CA SER A 66 1.92 0.76 -15.97
C SER A 66 1.77 0.33 -14.51
N HIS A 67 2.90 0.19 -13.82
CA HIS A 67 2.99 -0.33 -12.46
C HIS A 67 3.65 0.67 -11.54
N TYR A 68 3.09 0.86 -10.34
CA TYR A 68 3.72 1.55 -9.24
C TYR A 68 3.72 0.65 -8.02
N SER A 69 4.86 0.45 -7.37
CA SER A 69 5.00 -0.39 -6.19
C SER A 69 5.75 0.32 -5.07
N ARG A 70 5.37 0.03 -3.83
CA ARG A 70 6.17 0.25 -2.64
C ARG A 70 7.27 -0.81 -2.56
N HIS A 71 8.41 -0.52 -1.91
CA HIS A 71 9.42 -1.52 -1.57
C HIS A 71 8.82 -2.68 -0.74
N GLY A 72 9.45 -3.84 -0.77
CA GLY A 72 9.05 -5.03 -0.01
C GLY A 72 9.25 -4.91 1.50
N SER A 73 9.02 -6.01 2.20
CA SER A 73 9.30 -6.14 3.64
C SER A 73 10.73 -5.73 3.97
N ARG A 74 10.92 -5.05 5.10
CA ARG A 74 12.18 -4.47 5.54
C ARG A 74 12.28 -4.43 7.06
N TYR A 75 13.49 -4.29 7.59
CA TYR A 75 13.74 -3.94 8.98
C TYR A 75 13.12 -2.58 9.31
N TYR A 76 12.93 -2.30 10.61
CA TYR A 76 12.35 -1.03 11.06
C TYR A 76 13.11 0.17 10.45
N TRP A 77 12.43 1.28 10.25
CA TRP A 77 12.93 2.38 9.42
C TRP A 77 14.06 3.19 10.06
N ASN A 78 14.22 3.13 11.39
CA ASN A 78 15.32 3.78 12.11
C ASN A 78 15.81 2.88 13.26
N ASP A 79 17.01 3.18 13.75
CA ASP A 79 17.67 2.42 14.82
C ASP A 79 17.22 2.83 16.24
N GLN A 80 16.54 3.96 16.36
CA GLN A 80 16.14 4.52 17.67
C GLN A 80 15.25 3.55 18.45
N LEU A 81 14.29 2.91 17.78
CA LEU A 81 13.42 1.89 18.38
C LEU A 81 14.22 0.79 19.06
N TYR A 82 15.18 0.21 18.33
CA TYR A 82 15.99 -0.90 18.86
C TYR A 82 16.93 -0.47 19.97
N LYS A 83 17.54 0.73 19.88
CA LYS A 83 18.43 1.28 20.90
C LYS A 83 17.69 1.59 22.21
N GLU A 84 16.48 2.14 22.10
CA GLU A 84 15.65 2.43 23.26
C GLU A 84 15.18 1.16 23.96
N LEU A 85 14.71 0.16 23.18
CA LEU A 85 14.30 -1.13 23.71
C LEU A 85 15.48 -1.90 24.32
N ASP A 86 16.65 -1.88 23.69
CA ASP A 86 17.87 -2.46 24.25
C ASP A 86 18.22 -1.87 25.62
N THR A 87 18.29 -0.54 25.70
CA THR A 87 18.60 0.17 26.93
C THR A 87 17.56 -0.11 28.02
N LEU A 88 16.28 -0.08 27.64
CA LEU A 88 15.16 -0.28 28.55
C LEU A 88 15.13 -1.72 29.11
N LEU A 89 15.17 -2.72 28.21
CA LEU A 89 15.08 -4.13 28.58
C LEU A 89 16.29 -4.58 29.38
N THR A 90 17.51 -4.18 29.01
CA THR A 90 18.72 -4.48 29.76
C THR A 90 18.65 -3.92 31.18
N LYS A 91 18.24 -2.65 31.33
CA LYS A 91 18.13 -2.04 32.67
C LYS A 91 17.03 -2.68 33.50
N ALA A 92 15.92 -3.09 32.91
CA ALA A 92 14.84 -3.77 33.61
C ALA A 92 15.28 -5.19 34.06
N HIS A 93 16.00 -5.93 33.19
CA HIS A 93 16.60 -7.22 33.53
C HIS A 93 17.56 -7.12 34.70
N ASP A 94 18.54 -6.20 34.66
CA ASP A 94 19.54 -5.98 35.71
C ASP A 94 18.92 -5.63 37.08
N ARG A 95 17.74 -5.02 37.07
CA ARG A 95 16.98 -4.64 38.26
C ARG A 95 15.91 -5.63 38.71
N HIS A 96 15.79 -6.77 38.03
CA HIS A 96 14.75 -7.79 38.24
C HIS A 96 13.33 -7.20 38.18
N GLN A 97 13.13 -6.29 37.21
CA GLN A 97 11.85 -5.61 36.95
C GLN A 97 11.07 -6.18 35.78
N LEU A 98 11.52 -7.29 35.18
CA LEU A 98 10.81 -7.99 34.12
C LEU A 98 9.86 -9.05 34.71
N THR A 99 8.72 -9.27 34.04
CA THR A 99 7.87 -10.44 34.28
C THR A 99 8.52 -11.70 33.68
N ALA A 100 7.94 -12.88 33.85
CA ALA A 100 8.39 -14.10 33.19
C ALA A 100 8.32 -13.97 31.64
N GLU A 101 7.25 -13.39 31.11
CA GLU A 101 7.08 -13.09 29.69
C GLU A 101 8.09 -12.02 29.22
N GLY A 102 8.34 -11.00 30.07
CA GLY A 102 9.35 -9.97 29.80
C GLY A 102 10.77 -10.54 29.71
N GLU A 103 11.15 -11.47 30.56
CA GLU A 103 12.44 -12.18 30.55
C GLU A 103 12.58 -13.06 29.29
N ALA A 104 11.50 -13.77 28.90
CA ALA A 104 11.50 -14.56 27.66
C ALA A 104 11.64 -13.65 26.42
N PHE A 105 10.98 -12.51 26.40
CA PHE A 105 11.12 -11.49 25.36
C PHE A 105 12.54 -10.91 25.32
N TYR A 106 13.08 -10.48 26.48
CA TYR A 106 14.45 -9.97 26.59
C TYR A 106 15.47 -10.94 26.01
N THR A 107 15.40 -12.22 26.37
CA THR A 107 16.30 -13.26 25.87
C THR A 107 16.28 -13.34 24.33
N LYS A 108 15.09 -13.36 23.72
CA LYS A 108 14.93 -13.42 22.25
C LYS A 108 15.39 -12.13 21.57
N PHE A 109 15.09 -10.98 22.18
CA PHE A 109 15.51 -9.69 21.66
C PHE A 109 17.04 -9.56 21.66
N MET A 110 17.70 -9.95 22.76
CA MET A 110 19.15 -9.94 22.85
C MET A 110 19.84 -10.89 21.86
N ALA A 111 19.23 -12.04 21.58
CA ALA A 111 19.73 -12.97 20.56
C ALA A 111 19.67 -12.36 19.14
N ALA A 112 18.65 -11.55 18.84
CA ALA A 112 18.49 -10.87 17.55
C ALA A 112 19.13 -9.47 17.48
N LYS A 113 19.63 -8.94 18.59
CA LYS A 113 20.06 -7.54 18.73
C LYS A 113 21.02 -7.07 17.63
N GLN A 114 22.04 -7.87 17.30
CA GLN A 114 23.01 -7.50 16.27
C GLN A 114 22.37 -7.41 14.90
N GLU A 115 21.54 -8.38 14.53
CA GLU A 115 20.78 -8.37 13.28
C GLU A 115 19.87 -7.14 13.17
N LEU A 116 19.10 -6.87 14.22
CA LEU A 116 18.19 -5.72 14.27
C LEU A 116 18.92 -4.38 14.12
N ALA A 117 20.09 -4.24 14.75
CA ALA A 117 20.90 -3.03 14.71
C ALA A 117 21.55 -2.79 13.35
N THR A 118 21.97 -3.86 12.66
CA THR A 118 22.66 -3.77 11.37
C THR A 118 21.71 -3.71 10.18
N GLY A 119 20.54 -4.33 10.28
CA GLY A 119 19.56 -4.40 9.19
C GLY A 119 18.69 -3.15 9.02
N VAL A 120 18.83 -2.13 9.85
CA VAL A 120 17.94 -0.96 9.89
C VAL A 120 17.62 -0.42 8.50
N SER A 121 16.31 -0.37 8.18
CA SER A 121 15.78 0.15 6.91
C SER A 121 16.10 -0.67 5.66
N GLU A 122 16.83 -1.77 5.77
CA GLU A 122 17.21 -2.64 4.65
C GLU A 122 16.09 -3.60 4.26
N LEU A 123 16.03 -3.94 2.98
CA LEU A 123 15.11 -4.94 2.45
C LEU A 123 15.44 -6.31 3.04
N THR A 124 14.42 -7.05 3.49
CA THR A 124 14.60 -8.43 3.95
C THR A 124 14.49 -9.43 2.80
N GLN A 125 14.89 -10.67 3.06
CA GLN A 125 14.67 -11.79 2.13
C GLN A 125 13.17 -11.92 1.76
N LEU A 126 12.27 -11.79 2.74
CA LEU A 126 10.83 -11.77 2.49
C LEU A 126 10.44 -10.65 1.51
N GLY A 127 11.03 -9.46 1.66
CA GLY A 127 10.76 -8.33 0.77
C GLY A 127 11.22 -8.59 -0.67
N TRP A 128 12.34 -9.27 -0.84
CA TRP A 128 12.82 -9.73 -2.15
C TRP A 128 11.85 -10.72 -2.79
N GLU A 129 11.47 -11.76 -2.05
CA GLU A 129 10.55 -12.82 -2.50
C GLU A 129 9.16 -12.29 -2.83
N GLN A 130 8.68 -11.28 -2.10
CA GLN A 130 7.41 -10.60 -2.40
C GLN A 130 7.43 -10.03 -3.82
N HIS A 131 8.48 -9.33 -4.20
CA HIS A 131 8.59 -8.73 -5.52
C HIS A 131 8.76 -9.76 -6.64
N GLN A 132 9.52 -10.82 -6.41
CA GLN A 132 9.60 -11.94 -7.36
C GLN A 132 8.21 -12.56 -7.58
N ARG A 133 7.49 -12.85 -6.51
CA ARG A 133 6.16 -13.46 -6.60
C ARG A 133 5.13 -12.54 -7.29
N ILE A 134 5.17 -11.23 -7.01
CA ILE A 134 4.29 -10.25 -7.68
C ILE A 134 4.61 -10.19 -9.18
N ALA A 135 5.87 -10.20 -9.58
CA ALA A 135 6.29 -10.21 -10.97
C ALA A 135 5.80 -11.46 -11.71
N ARG A 136 5.94 -12.64 -11.08
CA ARG A 136 5.45 -13.92 -11.62
C ARG A 136 3.94 -13.92 -11.79
N ILE A 137 3.20 -13.42 -10.81
CA ILE A 137 1.74 -13.28 -10.88
C ILE A 137 1.34 -12.32 -12.02
N MET A 138 2.03 -11.18 -12.15
CA MET A 138 1.79 -10.24 -13.26
C MET A 138 2.04 -10.90 -14.61
N TYR A 139 3.16 -11.60 -14.78
CA TYR A 139 3.47 -12.32 -16.02
C TYR A 139 2.40 -13.35 -16.37
N ASN A 140 2.00 -14.18 -15.42
CA ASN A 140 1.00 -15.24 -15.62
C ASN A 140 -0.39 -14.69 -15.97
N ASN A 141 -0.82 -13.63 -15.27
CA ASN A 141 -2.13 -13.01 -15.52
C ASN A 141 -2.19 -12.27 -16.87
N PHE A 142 -1.05 -11.75 -17.33
CA PHE A 142 -0.98 -10.89 -18.52
C PHE A 142 0.08 -11.37 -19.53
N THR A 143 0.17 -12.68 -19.73
CA THR A 143 1.14 -13.31 -20.64
C THR A 143 1.12 -12.70 -22.05
N ASP A 144 -0.05 -12.27 -22.56
CA ASP A 144 -0.15 -11.62 -23.87
C ASP A 144 0.69 -10.34 -24.00
N VAL A 145 0.96 -9.64 -22.88
CA VAL A 145 1.83 -8.44 -22.84
C VAL A 145 3.29 -8.84 -23.09
N PHE A 146 3.73 -9.93 -22.47
CA PHE A 146 5.15 -10.26 -22.33
C PHE A 146 5.64 -11.39 -23.25
N LYS A 147 4.74 -12.24 -23.78
CA LYS A 147 5.13 -13.48 -24.48
C LYS A 147 6.03 -13.32 -25.71
N LYS A 148 5.99 -12.15 -26.33
CA LYS A 148 6.86 -11.83 -27.47
C LYS A 148 8.17 -11.14 -27.07
N GLY A 149 8.41 -10.95 -25.78
CA GLY A 149 9.41 -10.05 -25.27
C GLY A 149 8.93 -8.59 -25.33
N GLY A 150 9.87 -7.67 -25.40
CA GLY A 150 9.63 -6.23 -25.49
C GLY A 150 10.36 -5.45 -24.42
N ASN A 151 10.33 -4.11 -24.53
CA ASN A 151 11.11 -3.23 -23.69
C ASN A 151 10.34 -2.87 -22.41
N VAL A 152 10.97 -3.00 -21.26
CA VAL A 152 10.49 -2.57 -19.95
C VAL A 152 11.40 -1.46 -19.43
N LEU A 153 10.81 -0.35 -18.97
CA LEU A 153 11.53 0.65 -18.20
C LEU A 153 11.15 0.48 -16.73
N ALA A 154 12.13 0.23 -15.89
CA ALA A 154 11.97 0.16 -14.45
C ALA A 154 12.71 1.32 -13.80
N ILE A 155 12.03 2.08 -12.94
CA ILE A 155 12.62 3.19 -12.19
C ILE A 155 12.38 3.00 -10.68
N ALA A 156 13.42 3.27 -9.88
CA ALA A 156 13.32 3.21 -8.42
C ALA A 156 13.68 4.55 -7.79
N SER A 157 13.22 4.78 -6.56
CA SER A 157 13.77 5.82 -5.71
C SER A 157 15.26 5.56 -5.42
N LEU A 158 15.96 6.55 -4.91
CA LEU A 158 17.40 6.44 -4.57
C LEU A 158 17.67 5.53 -3.37
N SER A 159 16.63 4.99 -2.71
CA SER A 159 16.75 4.13 -1.55
C SER A 159 17.12 2.69 -1.96
N GLY A 160 18.16 2.12 -1.33
CA GLY A 160 18.64 0.76 -1.61
C GLY A 160 17.53 -0.30 -1.61
N ARG A 161 16.61 -0.24 -0.63
CA ARG A 161 15.46 -1.17 -0.58
C ARG A 161 14.51 -1.08 -1.77
N CYS A 162 14.36 0.13 -2.38
CA CYS A 162 13.54 0.28 -3.59
C CYS A 162 14.27 -0.25 -4.82
N VAL A 163 15.58 0.00 -4.92
CA VAL A 163 16.43 -0.54 -5.99
C VAL A 163 16.45 -2.06 -5.95
N LEU A 164 16.64 -2.66 -4.77
CA LEU A 164 16.62 -4.12 -4.61
C LEU A 164 15.23 -4.72 -4.90
N SER A 165 14.15 -4.05 -4.50
CA SER A 165 12.78 -4.44 -4.85
C SER A 165 12.54 -4.42 -6.37
N MET A 166 13.05 -3.40 -7.05
CA MET A 166 13.04 -3.31 -8.52
C MET A 166 13.82 -4.46 -9.14
N SER A 167 15.04 -4.69 -8.70
CA SER A 167 15.89 -5.77 -9.23
C SER A 167 15.27 -7.15 -9.04
N ALA A 168 14.69 -7.43 -7.85
CA ALA A 168 14.00 -8.70 -7.60
C ALA A 168 12.83 -8.92 -8.58
N PHE A 169 12.03 -7.88 -8.82
CA PHE A 169 10.92 -7.92 -9.76
C PHE A 169 11.40 -8.11 -11.20
N CYS A 170 12.40 -7.35 -11.62
CA CYS A 170 12.95 -7.37 -12.99
C CYS A 170 13.61 -8.72 -13.30
N GLN A 171 14.42 -9.26 -12.39
CA GLN A 171 15.03 -10.59 -12.53
C GLN A 171 13.98 -11.67 -12.74
N GLU A 172 12.89 -11.65 -11.97
CA GLU A 172 11.82 -12.62 -12.11
C GLU A 172 11.09 -12.50 -13.46
N LEU A 173 10.85 -11.29 -13.98
CA LEU A 173 10.27 -11.12 -15.30
C LEU A 173 11.16 -11.70 -16.41
N VAL A 174 12.48 -11.50 -16.31
CA VAL A 174 13.44 -12.08 -17.27
C VAL A 174 13.51 -13.61 -17.14
N GLN A 175 13.40 -14.15 -15.93
CA GLN A 175 13.30 -15.61 -15.72
C GLN A 175 12.02 -16.18 -16.34
N CYS A 176 10.89 -15.47 -16.25
CA CYS A 176 9.65 -15.87 -16.90
C CYS A 176 9.75 -15.82 -18.45
N ASN A 177 10.46 -14.84 -18.99
CA ASN A 177 10.71 -14.73 -20.44
C ASN A 177 12.01 -13.98 -20.74
N PRO A 178 13.10 -14.68 -21.12
CA PRO A 178 14.39 -14.08 -21.44
C PRO A 178 14.40 -13.12 -22.64
N LYS A 179 13.30 -13.01 -23.40
CA LYS A 179 13.16 -12.04 -24.50
C LYS A 179 12.73 -10.65 -24.04
N ILE A 180 12.46 -10.48 -22.75
CA ILE A 180 12.14 -9.18 -22.17
C ILE A 180 13.46 -8.41 -21.95
N GLU A 181 13.53 -7.21 -22.52
CA GLU A 181 14.66 -6.29 -22.34
C GLU A 181 14.30 -5.26 -21.29
N ILE A 182 15.02 -5.26 -20.17
CA ILE A 182 14.73 -4.35 -19.06
C ILE A 182 15.83 -3.30 -18.94
N ARG A 183 15.44 -2.03 -18.91
CA ARG A 183 16.29 -0.92 -18.54
C ARG A 183 15.93 -0.45 -17.12
N GLU A 184 16.84 -0.66 -16.17
CA GLU A 184 16.69 -0.21 -14.79
C GLU A 184 17.33 1.18 -14.60
N GLN A 185 16.67 2.05 -13.83
CA GLN A 185 17.14 3.39 -13.50
C GLN A 185 16.84 3.76 -12.06
N SER A 186 17.78 4.43 -11.41
CA SER A 186 17.58 5.09 -10.12
C SER A 186 18.45 6.35 -10.12
N SER A 187 17.82 7.51 -10.29
CA SER A 187 18.54 8.77 -10.39
C SER A 187 17.68 9.97 -9.96
N ARG A 188 18.33 11.10 -9.64
CA ARG A 188 17.62 12.36 -9.32
C ARG A 188 16.76 12.86 -10.48
N PHE A 189 17.12 12.55 -11.72
CA PHE A 189 16.37 12.96 -12.91
C PHE A 189 15.04 12.21 -13.09
N THR A 190 14.85 11.08 -12.40
CA THR A 190 13.63 10.27 -12.49
C THR A 190 12.71 10.41 -11.26
N LEU A 191 13.09 11.25 -10.28
CA LEU A 191 12.36 11.35 -8.99
C LEU A 191 10.93 11.84 -9.14
N ASP A 192 10.65 12.78 -10.05
CA ASP A 192 9.28 13.29 -10.26
C ASP A 192 8.31 12.17 -10.65
N GLY A 193 8.74 11.20 -11.43
CA GLY A 193 7.92 10.06 -11.86
C GLY A 193 7.83 8.91 -10.85
N VAL A 194 8.54 8.99 -9.71
CA VAL A 194 8.57 7.90 -8.72
C VAL A 194 8.46 8.36 -7.27
N VAL A 195 9.14 9.43 -6.86
CA VAL A 195 9.10 10.01 -5.50
C VAL A 195 9.21 11.54 -5.57
N PRO A 196 8.13 12.25 -5.93
CA PRO A 196 8.17 13.72 -6.05
C PRO A 196 8.42 14.41 -4.70
N THR A 197 8.17 13.71 -3.58
CA THR A 197 8.38 14.22 -2.22
C THR A 197 9.78 13.94 -1.67
N ASP A 198 10.66 13.28 -2.42
CA ASP A 198 12.03 13.01 -1.97
C ASP A 198 12.77 14.32 -1.62
N ARG A 199 13.50 14.30 -0.49
CA ARG A 199 14.25 15.48 -0.04
C ARG A 199 15.30 15.99 -1.05
N GLN A 200 15.72 15.11 -1.95
CA GLN A 200 16.68 15.44 -3.02
C GLN A 200 15.98 15.90 -4.31
N ASN A 201 14.64 15.89 -4.35
CA ASN A 201 13.86 16.40 -5.46
C ASN A 201 13.74 17.94 -5.33
N PRO A 202 14.22 18.72 -6.31
CA PRO A 202 14.18 20.19 -6.25
C PRO A 202 12.76 20.76 -6.28
N VAL A 203 11.78 19.97 -6.69
CA VAL A 203 10.36 20.38 -6.78
C VAL A 203 9.50 19.85 -5.62
N LYS A 204 10.14 19.32 -4.60
CA LYS A 204 9.46 18.90 -3.38
C LYS A 204 8.56 20.02 -2.85
N HIS A 205 7.33 19.65 -2.42
CA HIS A 205 6.31 20.59 -1.95
C HIS A 205 5.82 21.60 -3.01
N ARG A 206 5.93 21.30 -4.29
CA ARG A 206 5.36 22.10 -5.38
C ARG A 206 3.83 22.28 -5.24
N TYR A 207 3.16 21.29 -4.68
CA TYR A 207 1.71 21.26 -4.57
C TYR A 207 1.24 21.46 -3.13
N PRO A 208 0.02 22.02 -2.92
CA PRO A 208 -0.51 22.25 -1.58
C PRO A 208 -0.81 20.93 -0.87
N ARG A 209 -0.63 20.95 0.46
CA ARG A 209 -1.14 19.91 1.35
C ARG A 209 -2.50 20.29 1.90
N VAL A 210 -3.38 19.31 2.03
CA VAL A 210 -4.73 19.47 2.54
C VAL A 210 -4.95 18.67 3.81
N LYS A 211 -5.95 19.07 4.61
CA LYS A 211 -6.34 18.29 5.79
C LYS A 211 -7.69 17.62 5.52
N PRO A 212 -7.87 16.34 5.90
CA PRO A 212 -9.18 15.70 5.80
C PRO A 212 -10.17 16.35 6.78
N ARG A 213 -11.46 16.41 6.38
CA ARG A 213 -12.50 17.09 7.15
C ARG A 213 -12.74 16.49 8.54
N PHE A 214 -12.56 15.17 8.69
CA PHE A 214 -12.75 14.51 9.99
C PHE A 214 -11.78 15.01 11.07
N GLU A 215 -10.65 15.63 10.70
CA GLU A 215 -9.71 16.22 11.67
C GLU A 215 -10.39 17.22 12.62
N LYS A 216 -11.42 17.94 12.16
CA LYS A 216 -12.20 18.88 12.98
C LYS A 216 -13.03 18.18 14.05
N ASN A 217 -13.36 16.91 13.83
CA ASN A 217 -14.21 16.10 14.69
C ASN A 217 -13.48 14.92 15.33
N ARG A 218 -12.13 14.92 15.28
CA ARG A 218 -11.30 13.81 15.75
C ARG A 218 -11.56 13.45 17.21
N ASP A 219 -11.85 14.43 18.06
CA ASP A 219 -12.12 14.24 19.49
C ASP A 219 -13.40 13.41 19.73
N ARG A 220 -14.27 13.25 18.75
CA ARG A 220 -15.43 12.36 18.82
C ARG A 220 -15.05 10.89 18.76
N PHE A 221 -13.90 10.57 18.19
CA PHE A 221 -13.42 9.19 18.10
C PHE A 221 -12.94 8.71 19.47
N LYS A 222 -13.50 7.60 19.93
CA LYS A 222 -13.10 6.93 21.16
C LYS A 222 -12.20 5.76 20.84
N SER A 223 -10.97 5.81 21.29
CA SER A 223 -10.00 4.73 21.19
C SER A 223 -9.87 3.99 22.51
N ASP A 224 -9.37 2.77 22.47
CA ASP A 224 -8.90 2.06 23.67
C ASP A 224 -7.47 2.52 23.95
N ASP A 225 -7.30 3.51 24.86
CA ASP A 225 -5.97 4.03 25.20
C ASP A 225 -5.22 3.13 26.21
N THR A 226 -5.88 2.05 26.69
CA THR A 226 -5.32 1.18 27.74
C THR A 226 -4.41 0.07 27.21
N LEU A 227 -4.36 -0.16 25.88
CA LEU A 227 -3.51 -1.21 25.29
C LEU A 227 -2.03 -1.03 25.70
N ARG A 228 -1.52 0.20 25.66
CA ARG A 228 -0.12 0.48 26.04
C ARG A 228 0.17 0.07 27.47
N ASP A 229 -0.74 0.37 28.40
CA ASP A 229 -0.60 0.03 29.81
C ASP A 229 -0.64 -1.50 30.02
N ARG A 230 -1.54 -2.20 29.32
CA ARG A 230 -1.59 -3.67 29.35
C ARG A 230 -0.31 -4.31 28.83
N VAL A 231 0.22 -3.81 27.72
CA VAL A 231 1.49 -4.29 27.13
C VAL A 231 2.65 -4.06 28.11
N ILE A 232 2.73 -2.87 28.72
CA ILE A 232 3.75 -2.56 29.72
C ILE A 232 3.65 -3.50 30.91
N SER A 233 2.47 -3.72 31.48
CA SER A 233 2.27 -4.59 32.65
C SER A 233 2.59 -6.07 32.38
N ARG A 234 2.53 -6.52 31.13
CA ARG A 234 2.96 -7.88 30.75
C ARG A 234 4.46 -8.01 30.59
N VAL A 235 5.17 -6.92 30.32
CA VAL A 235 6.64 -6.94 30.20
C VAL A 235 7.32 -6.64 31.53
N PHE A 236 6.79 -5.68 32.31
CA PHE A 236 7.44 -5.15 33.49
C PHE A 236 6.64 -5.38 34.76
N THR A 237 7.30 -5.84 35.81
CA THR A 237 6.74 -5.88 37.17
C THR A 237 6.73 -4.48 37.82
N SER A 238 7.68 -3.63 37.43
CA SER A 238 7.79 -2.23 37.82
C SER A 238 8.53 -1.46 36.74
N THR A 239 8.11 -0.22 36.52
CA THR A 239 8.79 0.72 35.60
C THR A 239 9.55 1.82 36.34
N GLU A 240 9.65 1.75 37.68
CA GLU A 240 10.32 2.75 38.50
C GLU A 240 11.80 2.87 38.14
N GLY A 241 12.24 4.09 37.85
CA GLY A 241 13.61 4.40 37.47
C GLY A 241 14.07 3.84 36.11
N LEU A 242 13.17 3.30 35.29
CA LEU A 242 13.46 2.95 33.92
C LEU A 242 13.47 4.20 33.00
N PRO A 243 14.26 4.20 31.91
CA PRO A 243 14.33 5.34 31.00
C PRO A 243 13.06 5.44 30.12
N GLY A 244 12.70 6.69 29.76
CA GLY A 244 11.55 6.96 28.89
C GLY A 244 10.25 7.19 29.67
N ASN A 245 9.20 7.59 28.94
CA ASN A 245 7.86 7.69 29.50
C ASN A 245 7.02 6.47 29.11
N LEU A 246 6.02 6.12 29.91
CA LEU A 246 5.20 4.93 29.73
C LEU A 246 4.49 4.90 28.36
N HIS A 247 3.97 6.05 27.90
CA HIS A 247 3.30 6.13 26.60
C HIS A 247 4.25 5.78 25.44
N HIS A 248 5.49 6.27 25.51
CA HIS A 248 6.50 5.99 24.48
C HIS A 248 6.96 4.53 24.53
N ILE A 249 7.18 3.99 25.72
CA ILE A 249 7.52 2.57 25.93
C ILE A 249 6.46 1.66 25.30
N GLY A 250 5.19 1.86 25.66
CA GLY A 250 4.09 1.05 25.12
C GLY A 250 3.97 1.17 23.59
N SER A 251 4.18 2.38 23.05
CA SER A 251 4.17 2.60 21.60
C SER A 251 5.32 1.88 20.89
N ASN A 252 6.53 1.87 21.47
CA ASN A 252 7.68 1.17 20.91
C ASN A 252 7.48 -0.35 20.91
N LEU A 253 6.89 -0.90 21.97
CA LEU A 253 6.56 -2.33 22.02
C LEU A 253 5.53 -2.73 20.94
N ILE A 254 4.49 -1.91 20.74
CA ILE A 254 3.49 -2.14 19.67
C ILE A 254 4.13 -2.02 18.28
N ASN A 255 4.96 -1.00 18.05
CA ASN A 255 5.67 -0.81 16.78
C ASN A 255 6.65 -1.96 16.49
N LEU A 256 7.34 -2.46 17.50
CA LEU A 256 8.16 -3.66 17.33
C LEU A 256 7.28 -4.83 16.92
N TYR A 257 6.21 -5.14 17.68
CA TYR A 257 5.32 -6.26 17.40
C TYR A 257 4.82 -6.28 15.96
N THR A 258 4.29 -5.17 15.46
CA THR A 258 3.75 -5.07 14.10
C THR A 258 4.84 -5.17 13.02
N SER A 259 6.11 -4.92 13.36
CA SER A 259 7.24 -5.02 12.43
C SER A 259 7.84 -6.43 12.32
N LEU A 260 7.70 -7.26 13.36
CA LEU A 260 8.34 -8.58 13.45
C LEU A 260 8.05 -9.54 12.28
N PRO A 261 6.83 -9.60 11.70
CA PRO A 261 6.56 -10.46 10.55
C PRO A 261 7.38 -10.12 9.30
N ASN A 262 7.83 -8.88 9.19
CA ASN A 262 8.63 -8.44 8.04
C ASN A 262 10.08 -8.92 8.09
N ILE A 263 10.54 -9.39 9.26
CA ILE A 263 11.92 -9.78 9.55
C ILE A 263 12.04 -11.23 10.03
N GLY A 264 10.94 -12.00 10.00
CA GLY A 264 10.96 -13.42 10.39
C GLY A 264 11.02 -13.69 11.90
N HIS A 265 10.71 -12.70 12.75
CA HIS A 265 10.76 -12.81 14.22
C HIS A 265 9.38 -12.77 14.90
N GLU A 266 8.32 -13.25 14.24
CA GLU A 266 6.92 -13.20 14.74
C GLU A 266 6.74 -13.71 16.18
N GLY A 267 7.47 -14.73 16.58
CA GLY A 267 7.39 -15.32 17.93
C GLY A 267 8.24 -14.60 19.00
N MET A 268 8.88 -13.46 18.69
CA MET A 268 9.81 -12.79 19.62
C MET A 268 9.10 -12.35 20.90
N MET A 269 7.95 -11.71 20.78
CA MET A 269 7.20 -11.15 21.91
C MET A 269 6.20 -12.13 22.57
N GLY A 270 6.09 -13.37 22.08
CA GLY A 270 5.17 -14.35 22.67
C GLY A 270 3.72 -13.81 22.74
N ASN A 271 3.12 -13.90 23.95
CA ASN A 271 1.75 -13.46 24.20
C ASN A 271 1.66 -12.03 24.82
N ILE A 272 2.73 -11.24 24.74
CA ILE A 272 2.74 -9.87 25.28
C ILE A 272 1.68 -8.99 24.60
N ILE A 273 1.47 -9.22 23.30
CA ILE A 273 0.43 -8.57 22.49
C ILE A 273 -0.32 -9.67 21.72
N THR A 274 -1.64 -9.53 21.58
CA THR A 274 -2.48 -10.43 20.81
C THR A 274 -3.01 -9.75 19.55
N ASP A 275 -3.34 -10.55 18.53
CA ASP A 275 -3.94 -10.05 17.28
C ASP A 275 -5.27 -9.33 17.55
N ASP A 276 -6.11 -9.83 18.48
CA ASP A 276 -7.37 -9.18 18.84
C ASP A 276 -7.17 -7.78 19.43
N GLU A 277 -6.11 -7.57 20.23
CA GLU A 277 -5.78 -6.25 20.78
C GLU A 277 -5.36 -5.28 19.69
N ILE A 278 -4.58 -5.74 18.70
CA ILE A 278 -4.19 -4.90 17.57
C ILE A 278 -5.38 -4.62 16.64
N ILE A 279 -6.26 -5.60 16.41
CA ILE A 279 -7.51 -5.37 15.67
C ILE A 279 -8.37 -4.31 16.35
N ASN A 280 -8.51 -4.34 17.68
CA ASN A 280 -9.27 -3.34 18.43
C ASN A 280 -8.65 -1.93 18.37
N GLN A 281 -7.32 -1.82 18.22
CA GLN A 281 -6.61 -0.55 18.04
C GLN A 281 -6.53 -0.08 16.58
N TRP A 282 -6.88 -0.95 15.63
CA TRP A 282 -6.66 -0.69 14.22
C TRP A 282 -7.32 0.59 13.72
N GLU A 283 -8.56 0.87 14.13
CA GLU A 283 -9.31 2.02 13.61
C GLU A 283 -8.63 3.36 13.95
N GLN A 284 -8.04 3.47 15.16
CA GLN A 284 -7.24 4.62 15.56
C GLN A 284 -5.98 4.77 14.66
N SER A 285 -5.27 3.67 14.43
CA SER A 285 -4.11 3.63 13.53
C SER A 285 -4.51 4.01 12.10
N ASN A 286 -5.68 3.52 11.65
CA ASN A 286 -6.21 3.82 10.33
C ASN A 286 -6.51 5.32 10.14
N LEU A 287 -7.12 5.98 11.13
CA LEU A 287 -7.35 7.43 11.11
C LEU A 287 -6.05 8.22 10.97
N GLY A 288 -5.03 7.86 11.75
CA GLY A 288 -3.70 8.48 11.66
C GLY A 288 -3.09 8.31 10.28
N SER A 289 -3.17 7.09 9.74
CA SER A 289 -2.67 6.76 8.40
C SER A 289 -3.42 7.52 7.30
N TYR A 290 -4.75 7.66 7.42
CA TYR A 290 -5.53 8.40 6.43
C TYR A 290 -5.15 9.89 6.38
N SER A 291 -5.01 10.55 7.54
CA SER A 291 -4.52 11.93 7.59
C SER A 291 -3.18 12.09 6.87
N TRP A 292 -2.31 11.11 7.06
CA TRP A 292 -0.96 11.13 6.53
C TRP A 292 -0.91 10.89 5.01
N VAL A 293 -1.80 10.08 4.43
CA VAL A 293 -1.87 9.85 2.98
C VAL A 293 -2.75 10.87 2.25
N PHE A 294 -3.81 11.36 2.88
CA PHE A 294 -4.73 12.34 2.31
C PHE A 294 -4.04 13.71 2.12
N GLY A 295 -3.26 14.13 3.11
CA GLY A 295 -2.62 15.43 3.12
C GLY A 295 -1.77 15.73 1.88
N PRO A 296 -0.83 14.87 1.49
CA PRO A 296 0.08 15.11 0.37
C PRO A 296 -0.42 14.58 -0.99
N GLN A 297 -1.71 14.26 -1.16
CA GLN A 297 -2.22 13.63 -2.37
C GLN A 297 -1.84 14.38 -3.65
N TYR A 298 -1.88 15.69 -3.63
CA TYR A 298 -1.55 16.50 -4.81
C TYR A 298 -0.05 16.51 -5.14
N GLU A 299 0.81 16.20 -4.18
CA GLU A 299 2.23 16.01 -4.42
C GLU A 299 2.50 14.81 -5.37
N MET A 300 1.52 13.92 -5.58
CA MET A 300 1.60 12.78 -6.51
C MET A 300 1.21 13.11 -7.96
N ILE A 301 0.82 14.34 -8.25
CA ILE A 301 0.48 14.80 -9.61
C ILE A 301 1.59 14.46 -10.63
N PRO A 302 2.88 14.66 -10.36
CA PRO A 302 3.94 14.30 -11.32
C PRO A 302 3.96 12.81 -11.65
N ILE A 303 3.70 11.93 -10.70
CA ILE A 303 3.62 10.48 -10.95
C ILE A 303 2.44 10.17 -11.88
N LEU A 304 1.27 10.73 -11.61
CA LEU A 304 0.08 10.50 -12.43
C LEU A 304 0.26 11.06 -13.85
N GLN A 305 0.90 12.23 -13.99
CA GLN A 305 1.26 12.81 -15.29
C GLN A 305 2.26 11.92 -16.07
N ASP A 306 3.26 11.37 -15.38
CA ASP A 306 4.22 10.43 -15.98
C ASP A 306 3.53 9.13 -16.42
N ILE A 307 2.57 8.62 -15.65
CA ILE A 307 1.76 7.45 -16.02
C ILE A 307 0.96 7.73 -17.29
N ILE A 308 0.24 8.86 -17.34
CA ILE A 308 -0.59 9.26 -18.49
C ILE A 308 0.28 9.45 -19.73
N GLY A 309 1.35 10.24 -19.62
CA GLY A 309 2.23 10.56 -20.76
C GLY A 309 2.91 9.33 -21.36
N LYS A 310 3.39 8.40 -20.51
CA LYS A 310 3.97 7.13 -20.99
C LYS A 310 2.96 6.23 -21.65
N ALA A 311 1.74 6.15 -21.12
CA ALA A 311 0.66 5.37 -21.72
C ALA A 311 0.27 5.94 -23.08
N ASP A 312 0.12 7.27 -23.21
CA ASP A 312 -0.16 7.95 -24.48
C ASP A 312 0.94 7.69 -25.51
N ALA A 313 2.22 7.74 -25.12
CA ALA A 313 3.35 7.44 -26.01
C ALA A 313 3.32 6.00 -26.55
N VAL A 314 2.93 5.03 -25.71
CA VAL A 314 2.78 3.62 -26.13
C VAL A 314 1.58 3.45 -27.06
N ILE A 315 0.46 4.08 -26.73
CA ILE A 315 -0.76 4.04 -27.56
C ILE A 315 -0.52 4.66 -28.94
N SER A 316 0.23 5.79 -28.99
CA SER A 316 0.53 6.54 -30.22
C SER A 316 1.57 5.88 -31.13
N GLY A 317 2.34 4.91 -30.67
CA GLY A 317 3.27 4.22 -31.56
C GLY A 317 4.53 3.60 -30.98
N ASN A 318 4.86 3.79 -29.73
CA ASN A 318 6.01 3.10 -29.09
C ASN A 318 5.64 1.63 -28.75
N ARG A 319 5.44 0.83 -29.81
CA ARG A 319 4.92 -0.56 -29.70
C ARG A 319 5.92 -1.55 -29.11
N GLN A 320 7.20 -1.17 -28.98
CA GLN A 320 8.21 -2.02 -28.36
C GLN A 320 8.13 -1.94 -26.82
N ARG A 321 7.63 -0.83 -26.24
CA ARG A 321 7.44 -0.66 -24.81
C ARG A 321 6.22 -1.45 -24.35
N VAL A 322 6.44 -2.44 -23.46
CA VAL A 322 5.39 -3.33 -22.94
C VAL A 322 5.06 -3.03 -21.48
N ALA A 323 5.98 -2.45 -20.70
CA ALA A 323 5.70 -2.01 -19.35
C ALA A 323 6.57 -0.84 -18.90
N ASP A 324 6.00 -0.02 -17.99
CA ASP A 324 6.70 0.95 -17.17
C ASP A 324 6.48 0.61 -15.69
N LEU A 325 7.58 0.33 -14.97
CA LEU A 325 7.57 -0.12 -13.58
C LEU A 325 8.19 0.97 -12.70
N ARG A 326 7.54 1.26 -11.55
CA ARG A 326 8.00 2.27 -10.59
C ARG A 326 8.07 1.65 -9.21
N PHE A 327 9.18 1.90 -8.48
CA PHE A 327 9.43 1.35 -7.15
C PHE A 327 9.76 2.48 -6.17
N GLY A 328 8.83 2.75 -5.26
CA GLY A 328 8.92 3.86 -4.31
C GLY A 328 8.51 3.45 -2.90
N HIS A 329 7.76 4.31 -2.25
CA HIS A 329 7.46 4.25 -0.83
C HIS A 329 5.95 4.33 -0.55
N ASP A 330 5.56 4.00 0.70
CA ASP A 330 4.24 4.27 1.25
C ASP A 330 3.85 5.75 1.17
N THR A 331 4.84 6.65 1.37
CA THR A 331 4.70 8.10 1.23
C THR A 331 4.26 8.57 -0.16
N CYS A 332 4.26 7.67 -1.13
CA CYS A 332 3.83 7.97 -2.49
C CYS A 332 2.62 7.13 -2.91
N ILE A 333 2.64 5.80 -2.69
CA ILE A 333 1.54 4.95 -3.15
C ILE A 333 0.24 5.24 -2.39
N GLY A 334 0.30 5.53 -1.09
CA GLY A 334 -0.87 5.93 -0.31
C GLY A 334 -1.52 7.20 -0.84
N PRO A 335 -0.79 8.33 -0.91
CA PRO A 335 -1.31 9.57 -1.50
C PRO A 335 -1.71 9.42 -2.97
N LEU A 336 -1.03 8.60 -3.76
CA LEU A 336 -1.41 8.31 -5.15
C LEU A 336 -2.76 7.57 -5.21
N THR A 337 -3.01 6.62 -4.30
CA THR A 337 -4.30 5.94 -4.17
C THR A 337 -5.43 6.94 -3.88
N VAL A 338 -5.18 7.91 -3.00
CA VAL A 338 -6.12 9.01 -2.71
C VAL A 338 -6.30 9.92 -3.92
N LEU A 339 -5.22 10.40 -4.55
CA LEU A 339 -5.29 11.26 -5.74
C LEU A 339 -6.08 10.58 -6.87
N MET A 340 -5.90 9.29 -7.05
CA MET A 340 -6.62 8.52 -8.06
C MET A 340 -8.06 8.15 -7.63
N GLY A 341 -8.43 8.32 -6.37
CA GLY A 341 -9.74 7.94 -5.82
C GLY A 341 -10.01 6.43 -5.90
N ILE A 342 -8.97 5.62 -5.83
CA ILE A 342 -9.08 4.16 -5.95
C ILE A 342 -9.93 3.62 -4.79
N ASN A 343 -10.98 2.86 -5.12
CA ASN A 343 -11.95 2.31 -4.17
C ASN A 343 -12.62 3.35 -3.25
N GLY A 344 -12.67 4.61 -3.68
CA GLY A 344 -13.27 5.71 -2.91
C GLY A 344 -12.33 6.33 -1.87
N ALA A 345 -11.01 6.09 -1.98
CA ALA A 345 -10.03 6.67 -1.06
C ALA A 345 -9.95 8.19 -1.09
N ASP A 346 -10.51 8.85 -2.11
CA ASP A 346 -10.62 10.31 -2.22
C ASP A 346 -11.86 10.89 -1.51
N ARG A 347 -12.72 10.04 -0.91
CA ARG A 347 -13.80 10.52 -0.06
C ARG A 347 -13.21 11.25 1.14
N ASP A 348 -13.87 12.30 1.55
CA ASP A 348 -13.45 13.15 2.66
C ASP A 348 -14.56 13.23 3.71
N PRO A 349 -14.79 12.17 4.52
CA PRO A 349 -15.86 12.16 5.51
C PRO A 349 -15.59 13.18 6.63
N GLU A 350 -16.67 13.72 7.20
CA GLU A 350 -16.59 14.57 8.40
C GLU A 350 -16.60 13.76 9.70
N ASP A 351 -17.21 12.56 9.65
CA ASP A 351 -17.24 11.65 10.78
C ASP A 351 -15.98 10.75 10.74
N PRO A 352 -15.15 10.77 11.79
CA PRO A 352 -13.96 9.91 11.87
C PRO A 352 -14.29 8.41 11.78
N TYR A 353 -15.46 7.98 12.23
CA TYR A 353 -15.88 6.56 12.14
C TYR A 353 -16.18 6.08 10.73
N GLU A 354 -16.42 6.97 9.75
CA GLU A 354 -16.64 6.63 8.35
C GLU A 354 -15.34 6.41 7.55
N VAL A 355 -14.18 6.79 8.10
CA VAL A 355 -12.90 6.68 7.39
C VAL A 355 -12.60 5.24 7.00
N LYS A 356 -12.92 4.26 7.88
CA LYS A 356 -12.73 2.84 7.61
C LYS A 356 -13.51 2.31 6.39
N ASP A 357 -14.57 3.02 5.97
CA ASP A 357 -15.41 2.62 4.85
C ASP A 357 -14.87 3.10 3.50
N CYS A 358 -13.91 4.04 3.50
CA CYS A 358 -13.28 4.57 2.29
C CYS A 358 -11.77 4.32 2.22
N TYR A 359 -11.12 4.07 3.35
CA TYR A 359 -9.68 3.83 3.41
C TYR A 359 -9.33 2.81 4.48
N GLN A 360 -8.44 1.89 4.14
CA GLN A 360 -7.84 0.92 5.05
C GLN A 360 -6.32 0.92 4.85
N ASN A 361 -5.58 1.16 5.94
CA ASN A 361 -4.14 1.39 5.89
C ASN A 361 -3.31 0.18 5.42
N TRP A 362 -3.85 -1.04 5.49
CA TRP A 362 -3.20 -2.21 4.88
C TRP A 362 -3.20 -2.19 3.34
N GLN A 363 -3.98 -1.31 2.70
CA GLN A 363 -3.90 -1.10 1.24
C GLN A 363 -2.53 -0.57 0.81
N THR A 364 -1.82 0.06 1.75
CA THR A 364 -0.43 0.54 1.58
C THR A 364 0.60 -0.35 2.27
N CYS A 365 0.31 -1.64 2.45
CA CYS A 365 1.20 -2.65 3.04
C CYS A 365 2.58 -2.73 2.36
N LYS A 366 3.51 -3.54 2.88
CA LYS A 366 4.78 -3.82 2.21
C LYS A 366 4.53 -4.38 0.80
N ALA A 367 5.32 -3.98 -0.19
CA ALA A 367 5.18 -4.34 -1.59
C ALA A 367 3.81 -4.00 -2.23
N SER A 368 2.98 -3.16 -1.55
CA SER A 368 1.70 -2.71 -2.13
C SER A 368 1.92 -2.11 -3.51
N ASN A 369 0.95 -2.34 -4.42
CA ASN A 369 1.13 -1.92 -5.79
C ASN A 369 -0.19 -1.54 -6.48
N ILE A 370 -0.08 -0.57 -7.39
CA ILE A 370 -1.12 -0.18 -8.34
C ILE A 370 -0.66 -0.65 -9.72
N GLN A 371 -1.53 -1.35 -10.45
CA GLN A 371 -1.28 -1.77 -11.82
C GLN A 371 -2.39 -1.26 -12.72
N LEU A 372 -2.04 -0.54 -13.77
CA LEU A 372 -2.94 -0.16 -14.85
C LEU A 372 -2.63 -1.03 -16.06
N ILE A 373 -3.58 -1.89 -16.43
CA ILE A 373 -3.44 -2.85 -17.52
C ILE A 373 -4.21 -2.31 -18.73
N PHE A 374 -3.53 -2.12 -19.85
CA PHE A 374 -4.09 -1.54 -21.05
C PHE A 374 -4.45 -2.61 -22.07
N TYR A 375 -5.65 -2.52 -22.62
CA TYR A 375 -6.20 -3.47 -23.58
C TYR A 375 -6.56 -2.80 -24.90
N LYS A 376 -6.26 -3.46 -26.01
CA LYS A 376 -6.68 -3.04 -27.35
C LYS A 376 -7.59 -4.06 -28.00
N GLY A 377 -8.60 -3.58 -28.70
CA GLY A 377 -9.54 -4.38 -29.47
C GLY A 377 -9.03 -4.64 -30.88
N LYS A 378 -9.41 -5.78 -31.47
CA LYS A 378 -9.13 -6.09 -32.89
C LYS A 378 -9.96 -5.22 -33.85
N LYS A 379 -11.19 -4.88 -33.44
CA LYS A 379 -12.21 -4.19 -34.29
C LYS A 379 -12.68 -2.87 -33.67
N SER A 380 -12.08 -2.42 -32.57
CA SER A 380 -12.40 -1.17 -31.89
C SER A 380 -11.16 -0.28 -31.81
N ALA A 381 -11.32 1.00 -32.03
CA ALA A 381 -10.30 2.00 -31.82
C ALA A 381 -10.14 2.33 -30.32
N ASP A 382 -11.11 1.96 -29.48
CA ASP A 382 -11.07 2.24 -28.05
C ASP A 382 -9.97 1.44 -27.36
N ILE A 383 -9.19 2.11 -26.55
CA ILE A 383 -8.29 1.48 -25.59
C ILE A 383 -9.01 1.40 -24.26
N LEU A 384 -8.97 0.23 -23.61
CA LEU A 384 -9.50 0.03 -22.28
C LEU A 384 -8.37 -0.05 -21.27
N VAL A 385 -8.62 0.43 -20.06
CA VAL A 385 -7.72 0.30 -18.92
C VAL A 385 -8.43 -0.37 -17.74
N LYS A 386 -7.74 -1.29 -17.07
CA LYS A 386 -8.16 -1.93 -15.82
C LYS A 386 -7.20 -1.51 -14.72
N CYS A 387 -7.74 -1.09 -13.56
CA CYS A 387 -6.95 -0.79 -12.38
C CYS A 387 -6.93 -1.99 -11.42
N LEU A 388 -5.75 -2.36 -10.95
CA LEU A 388 -5.57 -3.29 -9.84
C LEU A 388 -4.91 -2.57 -8.67
N LEU A 389 -5.39 -2.82 -7.46
CA LEU A 389 -4.71 -2.47 -6.20
C LEU A 389 -4.36 -3.77 -5.46
N ASN A 390 -3.08 -3.99 -5.22
CA ASN A 390 -2.59 -5.21 -4.58
C ASN A 390 -3.07 -6.50 -5.26
N GLY A 391 -3.09 -6.49 -6.60
CA GLY A 391 -3.51 -7.64 -7.41
C GLY A 391 -5.02 -7.87 -7.51
N LYS A 392 -5.85 -7.05 -6.85
CA LYS A 392 -7.33 -7.10 -6.91
C LYS A 392 -7.87 -5.99 -7.81
N GLU A 393 -8.96 -6.27 -8.53
CA GLU A 393 -9.64 -5.27 -9.36
C GLU A 393 -10.17 -4.13 -8.50
N ALA A 394 -9.83 -2.90 -8.88
CA ALA A 394 -10.13 -1.70 -8.11
C ALA A 394 -11.03 -0.74 -8.91
N ARG A 395 -11.94 -0.08 -8.18
CA ARG A 395 -12.81 0.95 -8.76
C ARG A 395 -12.08 2.28 -8.86
N LEU A 396 -12.35 2.99 -9.96
CA LEU A 396 -11.93 4.37 -10.16
C LEU A 396 -13.16 5.30 -10.00
N PRO A 397 -12.97 6.57 -9.64
CA PRO A 397 -14.07 7.51 -9.36
C PRO A 397 -14.73 8.05 -10.64
N MET A 398 -14.95 7.20 -11.62
CA MET A 398 -15.61 7.51 -12.88
C MET A 398 -16.57 6.42 -13.29
N ALA A 399 -17.61 6.76 -14.05
CA ALA A 399 -18.57 5.79 -14.54
C ALA A 399 -17.96 4.88 -15.62
N THR A 400 -18.43 3.65 -15.67
CA THR A 400 -18.14 2.70 -16.75
C THR A 400 -19.28 1.70 -16.89
N ASP A 401 -19.59 1.34 -18.13
CA ASP A 401 -20.60 0.30 -18.44
C ASP A 401 -20.02 -1.11 -18.41
N CYS A 402 -18.71 -1.24 -18.23
CA CYS A 402 -17.98 -2.50 -18.36
C CYS A 402 -16.95 -2.68 -17.24
N PHE A 403 -17.35 -2.46 -15.96
CA PHE A 403 -16.44 -2.71 -14.84
C PHE A 403 -15.86 -4.14 -14.90
N PRO A 404 -14.57 -4.30 -14.69
CA PRO A 404 -13.54 -3.36 -14.19
C PRO A 404 -12.76 -2.59 -15.28
N TYR A 405 -13.32 -2.48 -16.48
CA TYR A 405 -12.70 -1.80 -17.61
C TYR A 405 -13.26 -0.39 -17.77
N TYR A 406 -12.35 0.55 -18.06
CA TYR A 406 -12.64 1.96 -18.30
C TYR A 406 -12.08 2.35 -19.67
N LYS A 407 -12.74 3.24 -20.41
CA LYS A 407 -12.15 3.79 -21.64
C LYS A 407 -10.97 4.69 -21.28
N TRP A 408 -9.87 4.56 -22.01
CA TRP A 408 -8.69 5.38 -21.78
C TRP A 408 -8.96 6.87 -21.98
N THR A 409 -9.77 7.22 -22.95
CA THR A 409 -10.23 8.60 -23.20
C THR A 409 -10.88 9.21 -21.97
N ASP A 410 -11.79 8.46 -21.30
CA ASP A 410 -12.54 8.93 -20.14
C ASP A 410 -11.62 9.02 -18.92
N PHE A 411 -10.74 8.03 -18.74
CA PHE A 411 -9.70 8.03 -17.71
C PHE A 411 -8.82 9.29 -17.83
N ARG A 412 -8.28 9.52 -19.02
CA ARG A 412 -7.39 10.64 -19.30
C ARG A 412 -8.10 11.98 -19.04
N GLN A 413 -9.29 12.19 -19.62
CA GLN A 413 -10.05 13.42 -19.45
C GLN A 413 -10.39 13.68 -17.96
N PHE A 414 -10.78 12.65 -17.22
CA PHE A 414 -11.10 12.76 -15.80
C PHE A 414 -9.89 13.24 -14.99
N TYR A 415 -8.73 12.59 -15.16
CA TYR A 415 -7.55 12.93 -14.37
C TYR A 415 -6.89 14.23 -14.83
N GLU A 416 -6.88 14.56 -16.12
CA GLU A 416 -6.44 15.89 -16.61
C GLU A 416 -7.27 17.03 -15.98
N LYS A 417 -8.59 16.84 -15.90
CA LYS A 417 -9.47 17.80 -15.21
C LYS A 417 -9.15 17.89 -13.72
N ARG A 418 -8.97 16.75 -13.03
CA ARG A 418 -8.61 16.70 -11.61
C ARG A 418 -7.28 17.39 -11.33
N ILE A 419 -6.26 17.15 -12.15
CA ILE A 419 -4.94 17.79 -12.05
C ILE A 419 -5.04 19.30 -12.27
N SER A 420 -5.76 19.74 -13.30
CA SER A 420 -5.89 21.17 -13.64
C SER A 420 -6.71 21.96 -12.61
N SER A 421 -7.51 21.31 -11.77
CA SER A 421 -8.28 21.96 -10.70
C SER A 421 -7.42 22.27 -9.46
N VAL A 422 -6.23 21.71 -9.35
CA VAL A 422 -5.29 21.96 -8.24
C VAL A 422 -4.48 23.22 -8.57
N LYS A 423 -4.72 24.29 -7.80
CA LYS A 423 -4.04 25.60 -7.94
C LYS A 423 -2.83 25.70 -7.04
#